data_f526f4d469b007683b19947ff31e65aa
#
_entry.id   f526f4d469b007683b19947ff31e65aa
#
_cell.length_a   1.000
_cell.length_b   1.000
_cell.length_c   1.000
_cell.angle_alpha   90.00
_cell.angle_beta   90.00
_cell.angle_gamma   90.00
#
_symmetry.space_group_name_H-M   'P 1'
#
loop_
_entity.id
_entity.type
_entity.pdbx_description
1 polymer ?
#
loop_
_entity_poly.entity_id
_entity_poly.type
_entity_poly.pdbx_seq_one_letter_code
_entity_poly.pdbx_strand_id
1 'polypeptide(L)'
;MIKDFEYLIKKILFSEAYLLKKRIKRSIKNKDEAELGLIKELSDKNKDAVDVGVYRGVYSFQLSKYYKHVYSYEPNPLLYPYLKKNLKKIATNITLENYALSDGIGEIDLRIPKRFKSIFKGNIEEIYRLGCASIHERNKFDDFSAYKVKREKLDNILKDKPIGFIKIDVEGHERAVINGSLNIIKKNKPILLVEIEERHSKIKPIETINFIESLGYNSYFLKKNILIKAQNPKEFDGVNNF
;
A
#
# COMPACT_ATOMS: atom_id res chain seq x y z
N MET A 1 27.13 -15.00 7.46
CA MET A 1 28.41 -14.32 7.80
C MET A 1 28.80 -13.23 6.79
N ILE A 2 29.08 -13.52 5.51
CA ILE A 2 29.50 -12.48 4.55
C ILE A 2 28.43 -11.42 4.31
N LYS A 3 27.16 -11.80 4.14
CA LYS A 3 26.04 -10.87 3.96
C LYS A 3 25.78 -9.99 5.20
N ASP A 4 25.97 -10.53 6.39
CA ASP A 4 25.79 -9.80 7.64
C ASP A 4 26.92 -8.77 7.84
N PHE A 5 28.14 -9.10 7.46
CA PHE A 5 29.28 -8.18 7.50
C PHE A 5 29.15 -7.04 6.47
N GLU A 6 28.75 -7.36 5.24
CA GLU A 6 28.46 -6.36 4.21
C GLU A 6 27.32 -5.42 4.62
N TYR A 7 26.30 -5.95 5.28
CA TYR A 7 25.20 -5.14 5.84
C TYR A 7 25.67 -4.23 6.96
N LEU A 8 26.52 -4.71 7.87
CA LEU A 8 27.08 -3.92 8.95
C LEU A 8 27.91 -2.74 8.41
N ILE A 9 28.77 -2.98 7.43
CA ILE A 9 29.53 -1.94 6.74
C ILE A 9 28.60 -0.89 6.12
N LYS A 10 27.57 -1.32 5.40
CA LYS A 10 26.59 -0.39 4.81
C LYS A 10 25.89 0.47 5.85
N LYS A 11 25.57 -0.10 7.02
CA LYS A 11 24.91 0.62 8.12
C LYS A 11 25.82 1.64 8.79
N ILE A 12 27.13 1.39 8.81
CA ILE A 12 28.14 2.33 9.33
C ILE A 12 28.36 3.48 8.33
N LEU A 13 28.40 3.19 7.03
CA LEU A 13 28.72 4.16 5.99
C LEU A 13 27.53 5.00 5.52
N PHE A 14 26.30 4.50 5.64
CA PHE A 14 25.11 5.15 5.09
C PHE A 14 23.96 5.23 6.09
N SER A 15 23.24 6.36 6.08
CA SER A 15 22.03 6.48 6.88
C SER A 15 20.93 5.52 6.41
N GLU A 16 20.05 5.09 7.33
CA GLU A 16 18.90 4.23 6.99
C GLU A 16 18.00 4.86 5.92
N ALA A 17 17.81 6.19 5.97
CA ALA A 17 17.04 6.92 4.97
C ALA A 17 17.69 6.85 3.57
N TYR A 18 19.01 6.97 3.48
CA TYR A 18 19.72 6.80 2.22
C TYR A 18 19.56 5.38 1.66
N LEU A 19 19.70 4.36 2.52
CA LEU A 19 19.53 2.97 2.11
C LEU A 19 18.10 2.68 1.65
N LEU A 20 17.09 3.20 2.37
CA LEU A 20 15.68 3.12 1.97
C LEU A 20 15.47 3.77 0.60
N LYS A 21 15.91 5.01 0.42
CA LYS A 21 15.79 5.74 -0.86
C LYS A 21 16.44 5.00 -2.02
N LYS A 22 17.63 4.42 -1.79
CA LYS A 22 18.35 3.63 -2.81
C LYS A 22 17.55 2.39 -3.22
N ARG A 23 16.93 1.70 -2.25
CA ARG A 23 16.09 0.52 -2.52
C ARG A 23 14.82 0.87 -3.26
N ILE A 24 14.11 1.90 -2.82
CA ILE A 24 12.91 2.41 -3.52
C ILE A 24 13.25 2.77 -4.97
N LYS A 25 14.33 3.54 -5.20
CA LYS A 25 14.77 3.88 -6.55
C LYS A 25 15.12 2.66 -7.40
N ARG A 26 15.70 1.61 -6.77
CA ARG A 26 16.01 0.36 -7.47
C ARG A 26 14.73 -0.39 -7.86
N SER A 27 13.75 -0.49 -6.96
CA SER A 27 12.44 -1.10 -7.25
C SER A 27 11.74 -0.41 -8.42
N ILE A 28 11.69 0.93 -8.40
CA ILE A 28 11.12 1.72 -9.49
C ILE A 28 11.88 1.50 -10.82
N LYS A 29 13.22 1.48 -10.79
CA LYS A 29 14.05 1.25 -11.98
C LYS A 29 13.85 -0.14 -12.56
N ASN A 30 13.77 -1.14 -11.71
CA ASN A 30 13.57 -2.54 -12.12
C ASN A 30 12.13 -2.79 -12.61
N LYS A 31 11.22 -1.84 -12.41
CA LYS A 31 9.76 -2.03 -12.68
C LYS A 31 9.22 -3.24 -11.93
N ASP A 32 9.60 -3.38 -10.63
CA ASP A 32 9.10 -4.46 -9.78
C ASP A 32 7.56 -4.47 -9.77
N GLU A 33 6.95 -3.27 -9.93
CA GLU A 33 5.53 -3.06 -10.18
C GLU A 33 5.38 -2.14 -11.40
N ALA A 34 4.78 -2.65 -12.46
CA ALA A 34 4.69 -1.97 -13.75
C ALA A 34 3.82 -0.70 -13.68
N GLU A 35 2.81 -0.70 -12.83
CA GLU A 35 1.85 0.39 -12.59
C GLU A 35 2.49 1.66 -12.04
N LEU A 36 3.66 1.56 -11.40
CA LEU A 36 4.43 2.73 -10.95
C LEU A 36 4.76 3.70 -12.09
N GLY A 37 4.86 3.19 -13.31
CA GLY A 37 5.08 3.99 -14.52
C GLY A 37 3.90 4.89 -14.88
N LEU A 38 2.67 4.46 -14.55
CA LEU A 38 1.45 5.20 -14.86
C LEU A 38 1.24 6.43 -13.97
N ILE A 39 1.82 6.45 -12.76
CA ILE A 39 1.60 7.52 -11.77
C ILE A 39 1.90 8.89 -12.35
N LYS A 40 2.96 9.03 -13.14
CA LYS A 40 3.33 10.30 -13.77
C LYS A 40 2.25 10.80 -14.74
N GLU A 41 1.77 9.90 -15.59
CA GLU A 41 0.78 10.22 -16.65
C GLU A 41 -0.60 10.53 -16.06
N LEU A 42 -0.93 9.90 -14.93
CA LEU A 42 -2.21 10.00 -14.24
C LEU A 42 -2.22 11.08 -13.14
N SER A 43 -1.12 11.82 -12.98
CA SER A 43 -0.95 12.73 -11.84
C SER A 43 -1.60 14.10 -12.04
N ASP A 44 -1.98 14.70 -10.91
CA ASP A 44 -2.41 16.08 -10.80
C ASP A 44 -1.68 16.75 -9.61
N LYS A 45 -0.78 17.67 -9.90
CA LYS A 45 0.03 18.38 -8.89
C LYS A 45 -0.77 19.29 -7.96
N ASN A 46 -2.00 19.59 -8.30
CA ASN A 46 -2.90 20.40 -7.48
C ASN A 46 -3.68 19.55 -6.47
N LYS A 47 -3.65 18.24 -6.62
CA LYS A 47 -4.35 17.29 -5.77
C LYS A 47 -3.40 16.53 -4.86
N ASP A 48 -3.97 15.96 -3.81
CA ASP A 48 -3.29 15.07 -2.87
C ASP A 48 -3.48 13.61 -3.30
N ALA A 49 -2.59 12.73 -2.83
CA ALA A 49 -2.70 11.30 -3.05
C ALA A 49 -2.78 10.54 -1.71
N VAL A 50 -3.34 9.34 -1.76
CA VAL A 50 -3.42 8.42 -0.62
C VAL A 50 -2.73 7.11 -0.98
N ASP A 51 -1.91 6.58 -0.04
CA ASP A 51 -1.25 5.29 -0.12
C ASP A 51 -1.69 4.43 1.08
N VAL A 52 -2.53 3.42 0.84
CA VAL A 52 -3.07 2.52 1.86
C VAL A 52 -2.37 1.18 1.76
N GLY A 53 -1.62 0.83 2.82
CA GLY A 53 -0.70 -0.30 2.83
C GLY A 53 0.67 0.11 2.26
N VAL A 54 1.42 0.85 3.06
CA VAL A 54 2.68 1.51 2.62
C VAL A 54 3.82 0.52 2.39
N TYR A 55 3.90 -0.50 3.22
CA TYR A 55 4.92 -1.56 3.17
C TYR A 55 6.35 -0.99 3.02
N ARG A 56 6.90 -0.93 1.81
CA ARG A 56 8.27 -0.43 1.54
C ARG A 56 8.34 1.06 1.26
N GLY A 57 7.20 1.74 1.16
CA GLY A 57 7.11 3.16 0.83
C GLY A 57 7.41 3.49 -0.63
N VAL A 58 7.34 2.51 -1.53
CA VAL A 58 7.63 2.69 -2.96
C VAL A 58 6.58 3.60 -3.59
N TYR A 59 5.28 3.30 -3.38
CA TYR A 59 4.17 4.13 -3.85
C TYR A 59 4.16 5.49 -3.19
N SER A 60 4.28 5.57 -1.85
CA SER A 60 4.36 6.86 -1.15
C SER A 60 5.44 7.76 -1.74
N PHE A 61 6.65 7.22 -1.97
CA PHE A 61 7.76 7.98 -2.56
C PHE A 61 7.51 8.34 -4.02
N GLN A 62 6.91 7.46 -4.82
CA GLN A 62 6.63 7.76 -6.23
C GLN A 62 5.53 8.83 -6.34
N LEU A 63 4.43 8.69 -5.59
CA LEU A 63 3.35 9.67 -5.53
C LEU A 63 3.83 11.04 -5.06
N SER A 64 4.77 11.10 -4.10
CA SER A 64 5.30 12.37 -3.58
C SER A 64 6.01 13.25 -4.62
N LYS A 65 6.39 12.70 -5.76
CA LYS A 65 7.01 13.46 -6.86
C LYS A 65 5.98 14.18 -7.75
N TYR A 66 4.73 13.67 -7.76
CA TYR A 66 3.74 14.05 -8.75
C TYR A 66 2.46 14.62 -8.16
N TYR A 67 2.25 14.48 -6.85
CA TYR A 67 1.10 15.04 -6.13
C TYR A 67 1.54 16.09 -5.13
N LYS A 68 0.62 17.00 -4.75
CA LYS A 68 0.87 18.08 -3.81
C LYS A 68 1.29 17.54 -2.45
N HIS A 69 0.56 16.57 -1.93
CA HIS A 69 0.81 15.89 -0.67
C HIS A 69 0.43 14.41 -0.76
N VAL A 70 1.05 13.55 0.05
CA VAL A 70 0.73 12.12 0.12
C VAL A 70 0.40 11.74 1.56
N TYR A 71 -0.81 11.24 1.75
CA TYR A 71 -1.26 10.65 3.02
C TYR A 71 -1.07 9.14 2.95
N SER A 72 -0.22 8.62 3.81
CA SER A 72 0.23 7.22 3.80
C SER A 72 -0.21 6.54 5.08
N TYR A 73 -0.76 5.33 4.98
CA TYR A 73 -1.30 4.58 6.12
C TYR A 73 -0.69 3.20 6.21
N GLU A 74 0.00 2.92 7.33
CA GLU A 74 0.65 1.64 7.61
C GLU A 74 0.27 1.17 9.02
N PRO A 75 -0.60 0.16 9.15
CA PRO A 75 -1.06 -0.31 10.46
C PRO A 75 -0.01 -1.14 11.21
N ASN A 76 0.97 -1.75 10.51
CA ASN A 76 1.92 -2.67 11.10
C ASN A 76 2.84 -1.97 12.13
N PRO A 77 2.68 -2.25 13.45
CA PRO A 77 3.45 -1.56 14.49
C PRO A 77 4.94 -1.90 14.48
N LEU A 78 5.34 -2.99 13.81
CA LEU A 78 6.74 -3.35 13.66
C LEU A 78 7.42 -2.59 12.52
N LEU A 79 6.65 -2.23 11.49
CA LEU A 79 7.14 -1.56 10.28
C LEU A 79 7.05 -0.02 10.38
N TYR A 80 5.96 0.48 10.95
CA TYR A 80 5.66 1.90 11.04
C TYR A 80 6.78 2.77 11.62
N PRO A 81 7.44 2.43 12.77
CA PRO A 81 8.47 3.28 13.35
C PRO A 81 9.66 3.50 12.40
N TYR A 82 10.04 2.45 11.68
CA TYR A 82 11.13 2.53 10.70
C TYR A 82 10.74 3.43 9.52
N LEU A 83 9.54 3.25 8.97
CA LEU A 83 9.05 4.07 7.87
C LEU A 83 8.90 5.53 8.28
N LYS A 84 8.28 5.80 9.44
CA LYS A 84 8.09 7.17 9.96
C LYS A 84 9.41 7.93 10.09
N LYS A 85 10.43 7.26 10.65
CA LYS A 85 11.78 7.84 10.81
C LYS A 85 12.44 8.18 9.48
N ASN A 86 12.22 7.38 8.44
CA ASN A 86 13.02 7.41 7.23
C ASN A 86 12.31 8.03 6.02
N LEU A 87 10.99 7.83 5.83
CA LEU A 87 10.25 8.39 4.70
C LEU A 87 10.27 9.92 4.72
N LYS A 88 10.01 10.54 5.88
CA LYS A 88 10.04 12.01 6.02
C LYS A 88 11.39 12.64 5.64
N LYS A 89 12.50 11.88 5.77
CA LYS A 89 13.84 12.36 5.40
C LYS A 89 14.11 12.30 3.89
N ILE A 90 13.33 11.50 3.16
CA ILE A 90 13.52 11.32 1.71
C ILE A 90 12.47 12.02 0.86
N ALA A 91 11.31 12.36 1.46
CA ALA A 91 10.26 13.17 0.86
C ALA A 91 9.50 13.94 1.95
N THR A 92 9.48 15.28 1.85
CA THR A 92 8.94 16.16 2.90
C THR A 92 7.43 16.32 2.84
N ASN A 93 6.81 16.00 1.70
CA ASN A 93 5.38 16.08 1.46
C ASN A 93 4.64 14.74 1.68
N ILE A 94 5.19 13.84 2.52
CA ILE A 94 4.53 12.61 2.96
C ILE A 94 4.16 12.74 4.43
N THR A 95 2.89 12.49 4.75
CA THR A 95 2.41 12.24 6.12
C THR A 95 2.14 10.75 6.26
N LEU A 96 2.80 10.08 7.20
CA LEU A 96 2.62 8.67 7.51
C LEU A 96 1.94 8.51 8.85
N GLU A 97 0.83 7.78 8.88
CA GLU A 97 0.03 7.49 10.08
C GLU A 97 -0.12 5.99 10.32
N ASN A 98 -0.22 5.62 11.61
CA ASN A 98 -0.34 4.22 12.04
C ASN A 98 -1.82 3.83 12.23
N TYR A 99 -2.55 3.79 11.13
CA TYR A 99 -3.96 3.37 11.09
C TYR A 99 -4.16 2.23 10.11
N ALA A 100 -5.09 1.34 10.44
CA ALA A 100 -5.73 0.46 9.48
C ALA A 100 -6.94 1.20 8.91
N LEU A 101 -6.93 1.50 7.63
CA LEU A 101 -8.12 2.08 6.99
C LEU A 101 -9.17 1.00 6.74
N SER A 102 -10.44 1.34 7.01
CA SER A 102 -11.55 0.40 6.98
C SER A 102 -12.90 1.15 6.89
N ASP A 103 -14.00 0.40 6.90
CA ASP A 103 -15.38 0.92 6.97
C ASP A 103 -15.88 1.21 8.40
N GLY A 104 -15.06 0.97 9.41
CA GLY A 104 -15.39 1.22 10.83
C GLY A 104 -14.28 1.98 11.55
N ILE A 105 -14.59 2.45 12.77
CA ILE A 105 -13.68 3.13 13.69
C ILE A 105 -13.41 2.25 14.92
N GLY A 106 -12.33 2.52 15.67
CA GLY A 106 -11.97 1.80 16.88
C GLY A 106 -10.68 1.00 16.71
N GLU A 107 -10.65 -0.23 17.19
CA GLU A 107 -9.49 -1.14 17.07
C GLU A 107 -9.83 -2.37 16.24
N ILE A 108 -8.80 -2.98 15.66
CA ILE A 108 -8.88 -4.22 14.90
C ILE A 108 -7.60 -5.03 15.11
N ASP A 109 -7.70 -6.35 15.00
CA ASP A 109 -6.55 -7.23 15.10
C ASP A 109 -5.80 -7.32 13.75
N LEU A 110 -4.55 -6.87 13.74
CA LEU A 110 -3.62 -7.08 12.66
C LEU A 110 -2.85 -8.37 12.90
N ARG A 111 -2.93 -9.32 11.98
CA ARG A 111 -2.24 -10.62 12.05
C ARG A 111 -0.93 -10.56 11.27
N ILE A 112 0.18 -10.82 11.96
CA ILE A 112 1.52 -10.87 11.37
C ILE A 112 2.05 -12.29 11.53
N PRO A 113 2.41 -13.00 10.42
CA PRO A 113 2.95 -14.36 10.50
C PRO A 113 4.19 -14.44 11.38
N LYS A 114 4.24 -15.39 12.34
CA LYS A 114 5.34 -15.50 13.33
C LYS A 114 6.68 -15.83 12.68
N ARG A 115 6.69 -16.55 11.56
CA ARG A 115 7.91 -16.83 10.80
C ARG A 115 8.69 -15.56 10.43
N PHE A 116 8.02 -14.40 10.39
CA PHE A 116 8.64 -13.11 10.13
C PHE A 116 9.10 -12.42 11.41
N LYS A 117 8.45 -12.68 12.55
CA LYS A 117 8.77 -12.08 13.85
C LYS A 117 10.08 -12.61 14.43
N SER A 118 10.34 -13.92 14.31
CA SER A 118 11.57 -14.55 14.81
C SER A 118 12.85 -14.07 14.10
N ILE A 119 12.69 -13.50 12.91
CA ILE A 119 13.77 -13.01 12.05
C ILE A 119 14.03 -11.51 12.29
N PHE A 120 13.11 -10.80 12.99
CA PHE A 120 13.21 -9.35 13.19
C PHE A 120 14.26 -8.99 14.28
N LYS A 121 15.50 -8.95 13.86
CA LYS A 121 16.65 -8.44 14.66
C LYS A 121 16.97 -6.96 14.35
N GLY A 122 15.98 -6.18 13.85
CA GLY A 122 16.18 -4.80 13.43
C GLY A 122 16.96 -4.66 12.11
N ASN A 123 17.07 -5.74 11.36
CA ASN A 123 17.71 -5.76 10.05
C ASN A 123 16.71 -5.30 8.98
N ILE A 124 17.10 -4.34 8.14
CA ILE A 124 16.26 -3.78 7.07
C ILE A 124 15.78 -4.87 6.08
N GLU A 125 16.59 -5.92 5.84
CA GLU A 125 16.18 -7.03 4.97
C GLU A 125 15.03 -7.86 5.54
N GLU A 126 14.87 -7.86 6.86
CA GLU A 126 13.80 -8.55 7.57
C GLU A 126 12.50 -7.75 7.57
N ILE A 127 12.58 -6.41 7.58
CA ILE A 127 11.42 -5.51 7.43
C ILE A 127 10.66 -5.80 6.13
N TYR A 128 11.35 -6.18 5.07
CA TYR A 128 10.75 -6.53 3.78
C TYR A 128 9.89 -7.79 3.79
N ARG A 129 9.89 -8.58 4.86
CA ARG A 129 9.04 -9.75 5.00
C ARG A 129 7.76 -9.47 5.79
N LEU A 130 7.62 -8.26 6.34
CA LEU A 130 6.45 -7.86 7.13
C LEU A 130 5.27 -7.36 6.29
N GLY A 131 5.39 -7.33 4.96
CA GLY A 131 4.34 -6.89 4.05
C GLY A 131 3.13 -7.83 3.97
N CYS A 132 3.25 -9.07 4.42
CA CYS A 132 2.14 -10.04 4.44
C CYS A 132 1.24 -9.91 5.69
N ALA A 133 1.24 -8.77 6.37
CA ALA A 133 0.35 -8.53 7.51
C ALA A 133 -1.07 -8.27 7.02
N SER A 134 -2.08 -8.91 7.62
CA SER A 134 -3.47 -8.78 7.19
C SER A 134 -4.41 -8.59 8.37
N ILE A 135 -5.44 -7.78 8.17
CA ILE A 135 -6.58 -7.66 9.09
C ILE A 135 -7.78 -8.51 8.66
N HIS A 136 -7.71 -9.16 7.52
CA HIS A 136 -8.79 -9.99 7.01
C HIS A 136 -8.85 -11.34 7.73
N GLU A 137 -10.01 -11.69 8.32
CA GLU A 137 -10.17 -12.89 9.14
C GLU A 137 -9.97 -14.21 8.38
N ARG A 138 -10.22 -14.21 7.08
CA ARG A 138 -10.07 -15.39 6.21
C ARG A 138 -8.63 -15.64 5.77
N ASN A 139 -7.72 -14.71 6.04
CA ASN A 139 -6.29 -14.91 5.78
C ASN A 139 -5.74 -15.86 6.85
N LYS A 140 -5.71 -17.14 6.54
CA LYS A 140 -5.28 -18.21 7.47
C LYS A 140 -3.75 -18.28 7.42
N PHE A 141 -3.11 -17.65 8.41
CA PHE A 141 -1.74 -18.00 8.74
C PHE A 141 -1.79 -19.13 9.78
N ASP A 142 -1.04 -20.21 9.57
CA ASP A 142 -0.96 -21.35 10.51
C ASP A 142 -0.40 -20.90 11.86
N ASP A 143 0.50 -19.91 11.86
CA ASP A 143 1.10 -19.32 13.07
C ASP A 143 1.30 -17.81 12.88
N PHE A 144 0.64 -16.99 13.72
CA PHE A 144 0.70 -15.54 13.66
C PHE A 144 0.72 -14.90 15.05
N SER A 145 1.15 -13.64 15.11
CA SER A 145 0.94 -12.75 16.25
C SER A 145 -0.11 -11.71 15.90
N ALA A 146 -1.12 -11.55 16.77
CA ALA A 146 -2.11 -10.49 16.63
C ALA A 146 -1.64 -9.23 17.37
N TYR A 147 -1.85 -8.08 16.74
CA TYR A 147 -1.59 -6.76 17.30
C TYR A 147 -2.86 -5.93 17.21
N LYS A 148 -3.31 -5.35 18.32
CA LYS A 148 -4.35 -4.34 18.32
C LYS A 148 -3.83 -3.10 17.61
N VAL A 149 -4.51 -2.69 16.53
CA VAL A 149 -4.16 -1.49 15.76
C VAL A 149 -5.39 -0.59 15.62
N LYS A 150 -5.17 0.72 15.61
CA LYS A 150 -6.24 1.69 15.44
C LYS A 150 -6.83 1.56 14.03
N ARG A 151 -8.17 1.54 13.95
CA ARG A 151 -8.95 1.49 12.72
C ARG A 151 -9.70 2.79 12.51
N GLU A 152 -9.69 3.32 11.27
CA GLU A 152 -10.33 4.58 10.95
C GLU A 152 -10.90 4.57 9.52
N LYS A 153 -11.86 5.47 9.23
CA LYS A 153 -12.39 5.71 7.90
C LYS A 153 -11.65 6.86 7.22
N LEU A 154 -11.32 6.68 5.96
CA LEU A 154 -10.68 7.74 5.18
C LEU A 154 -11.58 8.99 5.09
N ASP A 155 -12.88 8.80 4.97
CA ASP A 155 -13.89 9.86 4.94
C ASP A 155 -13.86 10.77 6.16
N ASN A 156 -13.48 10.25 7.35
CA ASN A 156 -13.35 11.05 8.57
C ASN A 156 -12.06 11.87 8.59
N ILE A 157 -10.96 11.25 8.12
CA ILE A 157 -9.61 11.81 8.28
C ILE A 157 -9.31 12.87 7.21
N LEU A 158 -9.80 12.68 5.97
CA LEU A 158 -9.46 13.51 4.82
C LEU A 158 -10.68 14.20 4.16
N LYS A 159 -11.75 14.41 4.93
CA LYS A 159 -13.06 14.93 4.47
C LYS A 159 -12.98 16.08 3.47
N ASP A 160 -12.08 17.04 3.69
CA ASP A 160 -11.99 18.28 2.91
C ASP A 160 -10.74 18.35 2.01
N LYS A 161 -10.05 17.24 1.85
CA LYS A 161 -8.85 17.19 1.02
C LYS A 161 -9.19 16.92 -0.45
N PRO A 162 -8.51 17.60 -1.40
CA PRO A 162 -8.70 17.37 -2.83
C PRO A 162 -7.93 16.13 -3.28
N ILE A 163 -8.49 14.94 -3.06
CA ILE A 163 -7.82 13.68 -3.36
C ILE A 163 -7.91 13.37 -4.86
N GLY A 164 -6.78 13.16 -5.53
CA GLY A 164 -6.68 12.80 -6.94
C GLY A 164 -6.30 11.37 -7.22
N PHE A 165 -5.73 10.66 -6.24
CA PHE A 165 -5.27 9.28 -6.37
C PHE A 165 -5.39 8.53 -5.05
N ILE A 166 -5.84 7.28 -5.10
CA ILE A 166 -5.85 6.37 -3.94
C ILE A 166 -5.27 5.03 -4.39
N LYS A 167 -4.12 4.62 -3.83
CA LYS A 167 -3.61 3.24 -3.92
C LYS A 167 -4.12 2.45 -2.74
N ILE A 168 -4.62 1.24 -2.98
CA ILE A 168 -5.12 0.33 -1.95
C ILE A 168 -4.48 -1.04 -2.15
N ASP A 169 -3.73 -1.49 -1.13
CA ASP A 169 -3.09 -2.80 -1.09
C ASP A 169 -3.02 -3.22 0.38
N VAL A 170 -4.00 -3.99 0.81
CA VAL A 170 -4.27 -4.29 2.23
C VAL A 170 -4.59 -5.77 2.49
N GLU A 171 -4.14 -6.63 1.58
CA GLU A 171 -4.14 -8.08 1.75
C GLU A 171 -5.53 -8.65 2.10
N GLY A 172 -6.55 -8.28 1.29
CA GLY A 172 -7.91 -8.79 1.36
C GLY A 172 -8.94 -7.89 2.06
N HIS A 173 -8.57 -6.66 2.44
CA HIS A 173 -9.47 -5.71 3.11
C HIS A 173 -9.88 -4.52 2.22
N GLU A 174 -9.65 -4.60 0.91
CA GLU A 174 -9.81 -3.52 -0.06
C GLU A 174 -11.25 -2.97 -0.09
N ARG A 175 -12.26 -3.85 -0.06
CA ARG A 175 -13.68 -3.43 -0.06
C ARG A 175 -14.05 -2.61 1.17
N ALA A 176 -13.52 -2.96 2.34
CA ALA A 176 -13.79 -2.20 3.55
C ALA A 176 -13.10 -0.81 3.50
N VAL A 177 -11.88 -0.72 2.94
CA VAL A 177 -11.21 0.57 2.70
C VAL A 177 -12.06 1.43 1.76
N ILE A 178 -12.54 0.88 0.65
CA ILE A 178 -13.40 1.61 -0.32
C ILE A 178 -14.69 2.07 0.36
N ASN A 179 -15.36 1.21 1.14
CA ASN A 179 -16.57 1.55 1.89
C ASN A 179 -16.33 2.68 2.91
N GLY A 180 -15.15 2.71 3.57
CA GLY A 180 -14.76 3.81 4.45
C GLY A 180 -14.31 5.10 3.75
N SER A 181 -14.32 5.11 2.41
CA SER A 181 -13.86 6.20 1.55
C SER A 181 -14.92 6.71 0.59
N LEU A 182 -16.19 6.27 0.71
CA LEU A 182 -17.23 6.50 -0.30
C LEU A 182 -17.53 7.99 -0.53
N ASN A 183 -17.48 8.84 0.51
CA ASN A 183 -17.74 10.27 0.37
C ASN A 183 -16.61 10.95 -0.41
N ILE A 184 -15.35 10.62 -0.09
CA ILE A 184 -14.16 11.10 -0.83
C ILE A 184 -14.22 10.64 -2.27
N ILE A 185 -14.51 9.37 -2.52
CA ILE A 185 -14.63 8.78 -3.85
C ILE A 185 -15.71 9.48 -4.67
N LYS A 186 -16.90 9.68 -4.11
CA LYS A 186 -18.00 10.38 -4.79
C LYS A 186 -17.68 11.84 -5.09
N LYS A 187 -17.11 12.57 -4.11
CA LYS A 187 -16.80 14.00 -4.20
C LYS A 187 -15.64 14.28 -5.17
N ASN A 188 -14.54 13.54 -5.05
CA ASN A 188 -13.30 13.85 -5.72
C ASN A 188 -13.08 13.06 -7.02
N LYS A 189 -13.74 11.91 -7.19
CA LYS A 189 -13.52 10.96 -8.30
C LYS A 189 -12.02 10.69 -8.52
N PRO A 190 -11.28 10.28 -7.46
CA PRO A 190 -9.85 10.01 -7.59
C PRO A 190 -9.60 8.82 -8.50
N ILE A 191 -8.43 8.73 -9.09
CA ILE A 191 -7.97 7.49 -9.69
C ILE A 191 -7.78 6.47 -8.56
N LEU A 192 -8.28 5.26 -8.75
CA LEU A 192 -8.10 4.13 -7.85
C LEU A 192 -7.09 3.16 -8.46
N LEU A 193 -6.05 2.80 -7.71
CA LEU A 193 -5.18 1.67 -8.02
C LEU A 193 -5.37 0.66 -6.89
N VAL A 194 -5.99 -0.47 -7.20
CA VAL A 194 -6.40 -1.46 -6.19
C VAL A 194 -5.75 -2.79 -6.49
N GLU A 195 -5.02 -3.34 -5.52
CA GLU A 195 -4.54 -4.72 -5.58
C GLU A 195 -5.66 -5.65 -5.09
N ILE A 196 -6.10 -6.58 -5.95
CA ILE A 196 -7.22 -7.47 -5.69
C ILE A 196 -6.76 -8.91 -5.88
N GLU A 197 -6.60 -9.64 -4.78
CA GLU A 197 -6.18 -11.04 -4.81
C GLU A 197 -7.20 -11.96 -4.13
N GLU A 198 -7.70 -12.97 -4.86
CA GLU A 198 -8.64 -13.96 -4.32
C GLU A 198 -8.04 -14.74 -3.14
N ARG A 199 -6.74 -15.01 -3.18
CA ARG A 199 -6.04 -15.78 -2.11
C ARG A 199 -6.19 -15.13 -0.73
N HIS A 200 -6.33 -13.82 -0.65
CA HIS A 200 -6.43 -13.07 0.60
C HIS A 200 -7.87 -12.94 1.10
N SER A 201 -8.80 -12.55 0.23
CA SER A 201 -10.20 -12.27 0.61
C SER A 201 -11.13 -13.45 0.43
N LYS A 202 -10.76 -14.46 -0.39
CA LYS A 202 -11.64 -15.51 -0.90
C LYS A 202 -12.85 -14.97 -1.68
N ILE A 203 -12.76 -13.74 -2.15
CA ILE A 203 -13.71 -13.08 -3.04
C ILE A 203 -13.08 -13.07 -4.42
N LYS A 204 -13.83 -13.46 -5.43
CA LYS A 204 -13.31 -13.41 -6.81
C LYS A 204 -13.02 -11.96 -7.21
N PRO A 205 -11.90 -11.68 -7.89
CA PRO A 205 -11.54 -10.32 -8.32
C PRO A 205 -12.68 -9.60 -9.03
N ILE A 206 -13.42 -10.29 -9.90
CA ILE A 206 -14.55 -9.72 -10.63
C ILE A 206 -15.65 -9.15 -9.72
N GLU A 207 -15.87 -9.71 -8.54
CA GLU A 207 -16.89 -9.21 -7.60
C GLU A 207 -16.48 -7.85 -7.01
N THR A 208 -15.18 -7.67 -6.73
CA THR A 208 -14.64 -6.39 -6.26
C THR A 208 -14.58 -5.37 -7.40
N ILE A 209 -14.23 -5.79 -8.61
CA ILE A 209 -14.26 -4.95 -9.82
C ILE A 209 -15.68 -4.45 -10.08
N ASN A 210 -16.69 -5.34 -10.11
CA ASN A 210 -18.10 -4.95 -10.32
C ASN A 210 -18.58 -3.98 -9.23
N PHE A 211 -18.14 -4.16 -7.99
CA PHE A 211 -18.45 -3.22 -6.92
C PHE A 211 -17.85 -1.84 -7.19
N ILE A 212 -16.59 -1.75 -7.61
CA ILE A 212 -15.95 -0.47 -7.94
C ILE A 212 -16.64 0.18 -9.16
N GLU A 213 -16.99 -0.61 -10.17
CA GLU A 213 -17.71 -0.12 -11.35
C GLU A 213 -19.11 0.40 -11.02
N SER A 214 -19.79 -0.19 -10.02
CA SER A 214 -21.08 0.32 -9.53
C SER A 214 -21.00 1.72 -8.91
N LEU A 215 -19.78 2.17 -8.53
CA LEU A 215 -19.49 3.53 -8.06
C LEU A 215 -19.26 4.53 -9.22
N GLY A 216 -19.38 4.07 -10.47
CA GLY A 216 -19.22 4.88 -11.68
C GLY A 216 -17.79 4.92 -12.22
N TYR A 217 -16.99 3.89 -11.98
CA TYR A 217 -15.66 3.70 -12.56
C TYR A 217 -15.69 2.77 -13.76
N ASN A 218 -14.63 2.84 -14.57
CA ASN A 218 -14.27 1.79 -15.51
C ASN A 218 -12.96 1.17 -15.03
N SER A 219 -12.89 -0.15 -15.02
CA SER A 219 -11.74 -0.89 -14.51
C SER A 219 -10.81 -1.31 -15.65
N TYR A 220 -9.51 -1.18 -15.41
CA TYR A 220 -8.46 -1.55 -16.36
C TYR A 220 -7.35 -2.28 -15.62
N PHE A 221 -6.61 -3.11 -16.33
CA PHE A 221 -5.38 -3.72 -15.87
C PHE A 221 -4.26 -3.49 -16.87
N LEU A 222 -3.02 -3.55 -16.38
CA LEU A 222 -1.84 -3.33 -17.20
C LEU A 222 -1.29 -4.66 -17.73
N LYS A 223 -1.20 -4.79 -19.07
CA LYS A 223 -0.58 -5.94 -19.73
C LYS A 223 0.38 -5.46 -20.81
N LYS A 224 1.65 -5.84 -20.70
CA LYS A 224 2.71 -5.41 -21.65
C LYS A 224 2.75 -3.88 -21.86
N ASN A 225 2.60 -3.11 -20.80
CA ASN A 225 2.53 -1.63 -20.79
C ASN A 225 1.32 -1.04 -21.55
N ILE A 226 0.25 -1.79 -21.76
CA ILE A 226 -1.01 -1.33 -22.35
C ILE A 226 -2.12 -1.53 -21.32
N LEU A 227 -2.93 -0.48 -21.11
CA LEU A 227 -4.14 -0.56 -20.30
C LEU A 227 -5.24 -1.28 -21.08
N ILE A 228 -5.73 -2.39 -20.52
CA ILE A 228 -6.79 -3.21 -21.08
C ILE A 228 -8.00 -3.12 -20.15
N LYS A 229 -9.19 -2.90 -20.70
CA LYS A 229 -10.42 -2.85 -19.92
C LYS A 229 -10.74 -4.22 -19.32
N ALA A 230 -11.03 -4.28 -18.02
CA ALA A 230 -11.29 -5.51 -17.29
C ALA A 230 -12.72 -6.01 -17.49
N GLN A 231 -13.03 -6.52 -18.67
CA GLN A 231 -14.39 -7.00 -19.03
C GLN A 231 -14.54 -8.51 -18.89
N ASN A 232 -13.49 -9.28 -19.20
CA ASN A 232 -13.54 -10.73 -19.21
C ASN A 232 -12.57 -11.29 -18.13
N PRO A 233 -13.06 -12.03 -17.12
CA PRO A 233 -12.23 -12.60 -16.06
C PRO A 233 -11.05 -13.45 -16.54
N LYS A 234 -11.19 -14.12 -17.71
CA LYS A 234 -10.09 -14.93 -18.28
C LYS A 234 -8.91 -14.10 -18.79
N GLU A 235 -9.12 -12.81 -19.06
CA GLU A 235 -8.07 -11.93 -19.60
C GLU A 235 -7.13 -11.39 -18.53
N PHE A 236 -7.59 -11.34 -17.27
CA PHE A 236 -6.84 -10.86 -16.13
C PHE A 236 -6.55 -11.94 -15.08
N ASP A 237 -6.62 -13.21 -15.45
CA ASP A 237 -6.16 -14.31 -14.61
C ASP A 237 -4.66 -14.11 -14.28
N GLY A 238 -4.34 -14.13 -12.99
CA GLY A 238 -2.99 -13.81 -12.48
C GLY A 238 -2.61 -12.33 -12.48
N VAL A 239 -3.55 -11.42 -12.77
CA VAL A 239 -3.38 -9.97 -12.58
C VAL A 239 -3.93 -9.58 -11.22
N ASN A 240 -3.17 -8.77 -10.47
CA ASN A 240 -3.54 -8.36 -9.12
C ASN A 240 -3.90 -6.87 -9.03
N ASN A 241 -3.41 -6.01 -9.94
CA ASN A 241 -3.61 -4.56 -9.90
C ASN A 241 -4.61 -4.08 -10.96
N PHE A 242 -5.61 -3.29 -10.50
CA PHE A 242 -6.71 -2.73 -11.29
C PHE A 242 -6.89 -1.24 -11.01
#